data_da6f058edc2c28c8102ff69914c5f405
#
_entry.id   da6f058edc2c28c8102ff69914c5f405
#
_cell.length_a   1.000
_cell.length_b   1.000
_cell.length_c   1.000
_cell.angle_alpha   90.00
_cell.angle_beta   90.00
_cell.angle_gamma   90.00
#
_symmetry.space_group_name_H-M   'P 1'
#
loop_
_entity.id
_entity.type
_entity.pdbx_description
1 polymer ?
#
loop_
_entity_poly.entity_id
_entity_poly.type
_entity_poly.pdbx_seq_one_letter_code
_entity_poly.pdbx_strand_id
1 'polypeptide(L)'
;MGAGRQDRPKSLILIILWQGHRAALQYDWMQVWRQPLDLKTTPLNIAWPMCREILKNRRSHSFAALAGWAYVPDDTDKLVQSINQGQSKLNLTPDWAKPDTLLSEPTPPKHQHDRRRRALLNRRLGLPEDWMNEE
;
A
#
# COMPACT_ATOMS: atom_id res chain seq x y z
N MET A 1 27.87 7.22 23.55
CA MET A 1 27.23 8.19 22.65
C MET A 1 26.53 7.40 21.58
N GLY A 2 25.24 7.33 21.66
CA GLY A 2 24.44 6.59 20.68
C GLY A 2 24.53 7.26 19.33
N ALA A 3 24.96 6.52 18.31
CA ALA A 3 24.71 6.90 16.94
C ALA A 3 23.22 7.22 16.81
N GLY A 4 22.90 8.43 16.37
CA GLY A 4 21.52 8.87 16.26
C GLY A 4 20.72 7.84 15.48
N ARG A 5 19.77 7.18 16.16
CA ARG A 5 18.63 6.64 15.47
C ARG A 5 18.09 7.82 14.67
N GLN A 6 18.26 7.77 13.37
CA GLN A 6 17.47 8.64 12.52
C GLN A 6 16.03 8.28 12.87
N ASP A 7 15.44 9.09 13.74
CA ASP A 7 14.01 9.09 13.95
C ASP A 7 13.40 9.43 12.59
N ARG A 8 13.21 8.40 11.79
CA ARG A 8 12.32 8.54 10.64
C ARG A 8 11.05 9.12 11.20
N PRO A 9 10.62 10.27 10.71
CA PRO A 9 9.43 10.88 11.25
C PRO A 9 8.33 9.82 11.28
N LYS A 10 7.79 9.54 12.44
CA LYS A 10 6.78 8.49 12.66
C LYS A 10 5.56 8.69 11.74
N SER A 11 5.30 9.94 11.39
CA SER A 11 4.33 10.33 10.36
C SER A 11 4.62 9.79 8.96
N LEU A 12 5.85 9.35 8.67
CA LEU A 12 6.19 8.77 7.38
C LEU A 12 5.41 7.48 7.09
N ILE A 13 5.14 6.68 8.12
CA ILE A 13 4.32 5.47 7.99
C ILE A 13 2.91 5.82 7.53
N LEU A 14 2.32 6.86 8.10
CA LEU A 14 1.01 7.34 7.69
C LEU A 14 1.01 7.83 6.23
N ILE A 15 2.05 8.53 5.82
CA ILE A 15 2.21 9.00 4.44
C ILE A 15 2.35 7.82 3.47
N ILE A 16 3.13 6.82 3.81
CA ILE A 16 3.29 5.59 3.01
C ILE A 16 1.94 4.89 2.84
N LEU A 17 1.18 4.73 3.92
CA LEU A 17 -0.15 4.13 3.87
C LEU A 17 -1.12 4.96 3.02
N TRP A 18 -1.08 6.27 3.18
CA TRP A 18 -1.94 7.18 2.42
C TRP A 18 -1.65 7.16 0.92
N GLN A 19 -0.39 7.11 0.53
CA GLN A 19 0.01 7.14 -0.88
C GLN A 19 -0.08 5.76 -1.56
N GLY A 20 0.32 4.71 -0.87
CA GLY A 20 0.45 3.38 -1.45
C GLY A 20 -0.67 2.40 -1.09
N HIS A 21 -1.31 2.59 0.05
CA HIS A 21 -2.27 1.64 0.63
C HIS A 21 -3.51 2.34 1.20
N ARG A 22 -4.01 3.31 0.47
CA ARG A 22 -5.12 4.16 0.92
C ARG A 22 -6.38 3.37 1.25
N ALA A 23 -6.73 2.38 0.44
CA ALA A 23 -7.91 1.57 0.66
C ALA A 23 -7.86 0.80 1.98
N ALA A 24 -6.73 0.18 2.30
CA ALA A 24 -6.52 -0.52 3.56
C ALA A 24 -6.59 0.44 4.76
N LEU A 25 -5.96 1.61 4.64
CA LEU A 25 -5.99 2.65 5.68
C LEU A 25 -7.40 3.17 5.91
N GLN A 26 -8.15 3.48 4.85
CA GLN A 26 -9.54 3.95 4.95
C GLN A 26 -10.46 2.88 5.53
N TYR A 27 -10.27 1.62 5.15
CA TYR A 27 -11.04 0.52 5.71
C TYR A 27 -10.88 0.45 7.23
N ASP A 28 -9.65 0.45 7.73
CA ASP A 28 -9.39 0.42 9.17
C ASP A 28 -9.87 1.69 9.87
N TRP A 29 -9.72 2.84 9.24
CA TRP A 29 -10.14 4.11 9.78
C TRP A 29 -11.65 4.16 9.99
N MET A 30 -12.41 3.71 8.99
CA MET A 30 -13.87 3.57 9.09
C MET A 30 -14.29 2.58 10.16
N GLN A 31 -13.56 1.48 10.31
CA GLN A 31 -13.87 0.47 11.33
C GLN A 31 -13.67 0.98 12.76
N VAL A 32 -12.59 1.71 13.00
CA VAL A 32 -12.20 2.19 14.33
C VAL A 32 -12.87 3.51 14.66
N TRP A 33 -12.79 4.48 13.76
CA TRP A 33 -13.20 5.87 14.02
C TRP A 33 -14.56 6.23 13.41
N ARG A 34 -15.17 5.35 12.66
CA ARG A 34 -16.49 5.51 12.04
C ARG A 34 -16.61 6.71 11.09
N GLN A 35 -15.49 7.18 10.58
CA GLN A 35 -15.42 8.28 9.62
C GLN A 35 -14.22 8.08 8.68
N PRO A 36 -14.27 8.58 7.44
CA PRO A 36 -13.13 8.51 6.55
C PRO A 36 -11.99 9.43 7.00
N LEU A 37 -10.76 9.06 6.71
CA LEU A 37 -9.60 9.93 6.92
C LEU A 37 -9.48 10.92 5.76
N ASP A 38 -9.35 12.18 6.07
CA ASP A 38 -8.99 13.23 5.12
C ASP A 38 -7.80 14.03 5.68
N LEU A 39 -6.64 13.87 5.08
CA LEU A 39 -5.42 14.57 5.49
C LEU A 39 -5.42 16.07 5.10
N LYS A 40 -6.37 16.50 4.27
CA LYS A 40 -6.55 17.93 3.98
C LYS A 40 -7.17 18.68 5.17
N THR A 41 -8.04 18.02 5.89
CA THR A 41 -8.76 18.59 7.04
C THR A 41 -8.17 18.18 8.39
N THR A 42 -7.58 16.98 8.46
CA THR A 42 -6.99 16.45 9.68
C THR A 42 -5.47 16.64 9.65
N PRO A 43 -4.89 17.42 10.56
CA PRO A 43 -3.44 17.60 10.60
C PRO A 43 -2.71 16.31 10.99
N LEU A 44 -1.49 16.15 10.50
CA LEU A 44 -0.68 14.95 10.72
C LEU A 44 -0.41 14.63 12.19
N ASN A 45 -0.26 15.67 13.01
CA ASN A 45 -0.03 15.50 14.44
C ASN A 45 -1.23 14.90 15.20
N ILE A 46 -2.43 15.02 14.65
CA ILE A 46 -3.65 14.36 15.16
C ILE A 46 -3.85 13.01 14.48
N ALA A 47 -3.69 12.94 13.18
CA ALA A 47 -3.91 11.72 12.40
C ALA A 47 -2.91 10.61 12.77
N TRP A 48 -1.66 10.94 13.03
CA TRP A 48 -0.63 9.95 13.34
C TRP A 48 -0.91 9.15 14.62
N PRO A 49 -1.24 9.74 15.76
CA PRO A 49 -1.59 8.97 16.95
C PRO A 49 -2.79 8.03 16.73
N MET A 50 -3.78 8.47 15.96
CA MET A 50 -4.93 7.65 15.58
C MET A 50 -4.54 6.46 14.69
N CYS A 51 -3.68 6.70 13.70
CA CYS A 51 -3.11 5.64 12.86
C CYS A 51 -2.29 4.64 13.67
N ARG A 52 -1.50 5.14 14.59
CA ARG A 52 -0.69 4.31 15.49
C ARG A 52 -1.53 3.34 16.31
N GLU A 53 -2.69 3.78 16.81
CA GLU A 53 -3.61 2.89 17.52
C GLU A 53 -4.17 1.79 16.63
N ILE A 54 -4.47 2.10 15.37
CA ILE A 54 -4.87 1.10 14.38
C ILE A 54 -3.76 0.07 14.17
N LEU A 55 -2.51 0.52 14.02
CA LEU A 55 -1.36 -0.34 13.74
C LEU A 55 -0.96 -1.23 14.92
N LYS A 56 -1.36 -0.91 16.14
CA LYS A 56 -1.21 -1.81 17.29
C LYS A 56 -2.02 -3.09 17.13
N ASN A 57 -3.10 -3.04 16.39
CA ASN A 57 -3.87 -4.22 16.03
C ASN A 57 -3.21 -4.92 14.84
N ARG A 58 -2.55 -6.04 15.08
CA ARG A 58 -1.88 -6.82 14.02
C ARG A 58 -2.84 -7.53 13.06
N ARG A 59 -4.14 -7.47 13.31
CA ARG A 59 -5.19 -7.91 12.40
C ARG A 59 -5.71 -6.79 11.51
N SER A 60 -5.16 -5.60 11.62
CA SER A 60 -5.56 -4.48 10.77
C SER A 60 -5.09 -4.68 9.33
N HIS A 61 -5.88 -4.20 8.38
CA HIS A 61 -5.53 -4.22 6.97
C HIS A 61 -4.32 -3.33 6.68
N SER A 62 -4.20 -2.21 7.39
CA SER A 62 -3.03 -1.32 7.30
C SER A 62 -1.74 -2.01 7.72
N PHE A 63 -1.78 -2.82 8.78
CA PHE A 63 -0.62 -3.59 9.21
C PHE A 63 -0.22 -4.63 8.17
N ALA A 64 -1.19 -5.36 7.62
CA ALA A 64 -0.96 -6.33 6.56
C ALA A 64 -0.35 -5.69 5.31
N ALA A 65 -0.85 -4.51 4.91
CA ALA A 65 -0.31 -3.75 3.79
C ALA A 65 1.15 -3.31 4.02
N LEU A 66 1.48 -2.82 5.21
CA LEU A 66 2.85 -2.46 5.57
C LEU A 66 3.79 -3.67 5.61
N ALA A 67 3.29 -4.83 6.04
CA ALA A 67 4.06 -6.08 6.06
C ALA A 67 4.21 -6.71 4.67
N GLY A 68 3.49 -6.23 3.67
CA GLY A 68 3.48 -6.79 2.32
C GLY A 68 2.70 -8.10 2.21
N TRP A 69 1.73 -8.33 3.10
CA TRP A 69 0.92 -9.54 3.08
C TRP A 69 -0.21 -9.45 2.05
N ALA A 70 -0.52 -10.56 1.43
CA ALA A 70 -1.60 -10.66 0.46
C ALA A 70 -2.98 -10.48 1.10
N TYR A 71 -3.16 -11.01 2.30
CA TYR A 71 -4.38 -10.85 3.09
C TYR A 71 -4.07 -10.91 4.59
N VAL A 72 -5.04 -10.58 5.41
CA VAL A 72 -4.90 -10.59 6.87
C VAL A 72 -5.09 -12.02 7.39
N PRO A 73 -4.04 -12.65 7.94
CA PRO A 73 -4.16 -13.98 8.51
C PRO A 73 -4.95 -13.93 9.83
N ASP A 74 -5.71 -14.98 10.12
CA ASP A 74 -6.30 -15.17 11.42
C ASP A 74 -5.31 -15.83 12.42
N ASP A 75 -5.73 -15.99 13.66
CA ASP A 75 -4.86 -16.58 14.67
C ASP A 75 -4.59 -18.07 14.42
N THR A 76 -5.53 -18.77 13.77
CA THR A 76 -5.37 -20.16 13.36
C THR A 76 -4.30 -20.28 12.28
N ASP A 77 -4.32 -19.40 11.28
CA ASP A 77 -3.30 -19.38 10.23
C ASP A 77 -1.91 -19.16 10.81
N LYS A 78 -1.77 -18.24 11.76
CA LYS A 78 -0.50 -17.97 12.43
C LYS A 78 -0.03 -19.14 13.27
N LEU A 79 -0.94 -19.81 13.98
CA LEU A 79 -0.62 -20.99 14.79
C LEU A 79 -0.15 -22.15 13.91
N VAL A 80 -0.88 -22.46 12.85
CA VAL A 80 -0.51 -23.51 11.89
C VAL A 80 0.84 -23.22 11.27
N GLN A 81 1.08 -21.98 10.85
CA GLN A 81 2.37 -21.56 10.32
C GLN A 81 3.50 -21.75 11.33
N SER A 82 3.29 -21.39 12.58
CA SER A 82 4.27 -21.54 13.65
C SER A 82 4.62 -23.01 13.89
N ILE A 83 3.62 -23.91 13.89
CA ILE A 83 3.83 -25.35 14.05
C ILE A 83 4.61 -25.91 12.85
N ASN A 84 4.21 -25.57 11.63
CA ASN A 84 4.88 -26.05 10.42
C ASN A 84 6.32 -25.55 10.35
N GLN A 85 6.57 -24.29 10.70
CA GLN A 85 7.91 -23.71 10.73
C GLN A 85 8.78 -24.40 11.80
N GLY A 86 8.23 -24.74 12.94
CA GLY A 86 8.94 -25.45 14.02
C GLY A 86 9.38 -26.86 13.61
N GLN A 87 8.69 -27.48 12.66
CA GLN A 87 9.02 -28.83 12.14
C GLN A 87 9.92 -28.82 10.92
N SER A 88 10.16 -27.66 10.32
CA SER A 88 10.96 -27.50 9.10
C SER A 88 12.25 -26.75 9.35
N LYS A 89 13.33 -27.20 8.72
CA LYS A 89 14.60 -26.48 8.70
C LYS A 89 14.62 -25.34 7.68
N LEU A 90 13.66 -25.31 6.74
CA LEU A 90 13.55 -24.30 5.70
C LEU A 90 12.57 -23.23 6.14
N ASN A 91 12.81 -21.99 5.70
CA ASN A 91 11.85 -20.92 5.87
C ASN A 91 10.62 -21.17 4.99
N LEU A 92 9.50 -21.48 5.62
CA LEU A 92 8.23 -21.66 4.92
C LEU A 92 7.53 -20.32 4.77
N THR A 93 7.20 -19.97 3.53
CA THR A 93 6.39 -18.77 3.27
C THR A 93 4.92 -19.15 3.34
N PRO A 94 4.15 -18.58 4.27
CA PRO A 94 2.71 -18.85 4.38
C PRO A 94 1.96 -18.24 3.20
N ASP A 95 0.77 -18.79 2.89
CA ASP A 95 -0.04 -18.33 1.76
C ASP A 95 -0.41 -16.84 1.85
N TRP A 96 -0.70 -16.35 3.05
CA TRP A 96 -1.03 -14.94 3.27
C TRP A 96 0.16 -13.98 3.07
N ALA A 97 1.39 -14.47 3.07
CA ALA A 97 2.59 -13.68 2.79
C ALA A 97 3.08 -13.81 1.34
N LYS A 98 2.48 -14.68 0.54
CA LYS A 98 2.81 -14.81 -0.88
C LYS A 98 2.25 -13.64 -1.69
N PRO A 99 2.87 -13.32 -2.85
CA PRO A 99 2.30 -12.30 -3.73
C PRO A 99 0.85 -12.62 -4.10
N ASP A 100 -0.03 -11.65 -3.93
CA ASP A 100 -1.41 -11.78 -4.32
C ASP A 100 -1.56 -11.59 -5.83
N THR A 101 -2.10 -12.61 -6.50
CA THR A 101 -2.38 -12.58 -7.93
C THR A 101 -3.85 -12.34 -8.25
N LEU A 102 -4.73 -12.51 -7.26
CA LEU A 102 -6.18 -12.39 -7.47
C LEU A 102 -6.74 -11.06 -7.01
N LEU A 103 -6.24 -10.53 -5.90
CA LEU A 103 -6.71 -9.31 -5.27
C LEU A 103 -5.88 -8.07 -5.63
N SER A 104 -4.69 -8.27 -6.20
CA SER A 104 -3.90 -7.17 -6.70
C SER A 104 -4.64 -6.47 -7.84
N GLU A 105 -4.85 -5.19 -7.68
CA GLU A 105 -5.32 -4.37 -8.79
C GLU A 105 -4.37 -4.55 -9.96
N PRO A 106 -4.89 -4.79 -11.18
CA PRO A 106 -4.03 -4.87 -12.34
C PRO A 106 -3.28 -3.54 -12.43
N THR A 107 -1.96 -3.60 -12.33
CA THR A 107 -1.12 -2.44 -12.55
C THR A 107 -1.53 -1.87 -13.90
N PRO A 108 -2.03 -0.64 -13.98
CA PRO A 108 -2.36 -0.06 -15.28
C PRO A 108 -1.12 -0.22 -16.15
N PRO A 109 -1.26 -0.72 -17.38
CA PRO A 109 -0.11 -0.88 -18.24
C PRO A 109 0.61 0.46 -18.24
N LYS A 110 1.86 0.46 -17.81
CA LYS A 110 2.72 1.63 -18.01
C LYS A 110 2.53 1.94 -19.47
N HIS A 111 1.85 3.03 -19.76
CA HIS A 111 1.74 3.50 -21.11
C HIS A 111 3.16 3.73 -21.59
N GLN A 112 3.77 2.68 -22.11
CA GLN A 112 4.85 2.89 -23.03
C GLN A 112 4.23 3.77 -24.07
N HIS A 113 4.61 5.03 -24.02
CA HIS A 113 4.27 5.95 -25.07
C HIS A 113 4.80 5.32 -26.35
N ASP A 114 3.97 4.53 -26.98
CA ASP A 114 4.25 4.08 -28.33
C ASP A 114 4.13 5.33 -29.21
N ARG A 115 5.25 6.04 -29.31
CA ARG A 115 5.36 7.26 -30.11
C ARG A 115 4.88 7.02 -31.54
N ARG A 116 5.05 5.81 -32.06
CA ARG A 116 4.60 5.43 -33.40
C ARG A 116 3.07 5.36 -33.49
N ARG A 117 2.44 4.75 -32.50
CA ARG A 117 0.97 4.63 -32.46
C ARG A 117 0.32 5.98 -32.24
N ARG A 118 0.94 6.83 -31.45
CA ARG A 118 0.50 8.18 -31.19
C ARG A 118 0.64 9.08 -32.42
N ALA A 119 1.77 8.98 -33.14
CA ALA A 119 1.98 9.69 -34.39
C ALA A 119 0.96 9.30 -35.47
N LEU A 120 0.62 7.99 -35.57
CA LEU A 120 -0.43 7.49 -36.47
C LEU A 120 -1.81 8.02 -36.10
N LEU A 121 -2.16 8.07 -34.83
CA LEU A 121 -3.43 8.61 -34.34
C LEU A 121 -3.51 10.12 -34.60
N ASN A 122 -2.44 10.86 -34.34
CA ASN A 122 -2.38 12.30 -34.58
C ASN A 122 -2.54 12.61 -36.07
N ARG A 123 -1.92 11.83 -36.95
CA ARG A 123 -2.12 11.95 -38.41
C ARG A 123 -3.56 11.68 -38.84
N ARG A 124 -4.21 10.66 -38.26
CA ARG A 124 -5.62 10.33 -38.56
C ARG A 124 -6.56 11.42 -38.09
N LEU A 125 -6.26 12.07 -36.97
CA LEU A 125 -7.09 13.11 -36.37
C LEU A 125 -6.74 14.53 -36.92
N GLY A 126 -5.71 14.67 -37.76
CA GLY A 126 -5.28 15.94 -38.29
C GLY A 126 -4.69 16.89 -37.25
N LEU A 127 -4.19 16.34 -36.12
CA LEU A 127 -3.58 17.13 -35.06
C LEU A 127 -2.11 17.41 -35.39
N PRO A 128 -1.58 18.60 -35.06
CA PRO A 128 -0.15 18.91 -35.21
C PRO A 128 0.66 18.01 -34.24
N GLU A 129 1.86 17.61 -34.66
CA GLU A 129 2.73 16.72 -33.89
C GLU A 129 3.12 17.29 -32.53
N ASP A 130 3.06 18.59 -32.36
CA ASP A 130 3.57 19.34 -31.19
C ASP A 130 2.49 19.80 -30.21
N TRP A 131 1.23 19.47 -30.42
CA TRP A 131 0.12 20.05 -29.64
C TRP A 131 0.16 19.70 -28.13
N MET A 132 0.99 18.74 -27.73
CA MET A 132 1.19 18.35 -26.32
C MET A 132 2.46 18.94 -25.67
N ASN A 133 3.29 19.63 -26.43
CA ASN A 133 4.53 20.21 -25.93
C ASN A 133 4.42 21.70 -25.56
N GLU A 134 3.22 22.25 -25.65
CA GLU A 134 2.94 23.62 -25.22
C GLU A 134 2.42 23.65 -23.79
N GLU A 135 3.26 23.30 -22.82
CA GLU A 135 3.15 23.73 -21.45
C GLU A 135 4.52 24.17 -20.93
#